data_ac635f58f833ee719cc3042737adcd98
#
_entry.id   ac635f58f833ee719cc3042737adcd98
#
_cell.length_a   1.000
_cell.length_b   1.000
_cell.length_c   1.000
_cell.angle_alpha   90.00
_cell.angle_beta   90.00
_cell.angle_gamma   90.00
#
_symmetry.space_group_name_H-M   'P 1'
#
loop_
_entity.id
_entity.type
_entity.pdbx_description
1 polymer ?
#
loop_
_entity_poly.entity_id
_entity_poly.type
_entity_poly.pdbx_seq_one_letter_code
_entity_poly.pdbx_strand_id
1 'polypeptide(L)'
;SLPTYYTIWNPDAFFKTTVVPVILMLVVNLIVIVRMMQHTPLQFLRHDLKKTKNKKAMRLPGWSFFGRFRLRIMFQNVTNYLILFVGIFFIMVMLAMAVGMPDTLDYYKSNTDGMMFAKYQYVLKSYEDDDNKRITTENKDAEKFNMTSLVKKSDAIDEEISVYGIADDSNYVKIKKLSSLKKNEVYISASFADKYGLAAGDTVSLDEKYENKSYKFKVAGLYHKSQSLAVFMSIDNYGKVFELKENEFGGFLSDSKITDIDEDNIATTITIHDITKMADQLDHSMGSYMTYFQVLCILLAAVMIYLLTKLIIEKNENAISMTKILGYENKEIASLYLLCNPTLHK
;
A
#
# COMPACT_ATOMS: atom_id res chain seq x y z
N SER A 1 8.77 25.23 -0.67
CA SER A 1 10.08 24.91 -0.07
C SER A 1 9.98 23.54 0.57
N LEU A 2 10.88 22.63 0.19
CA LEU A 2 10.99 21.34 0.84
C LEU A 2 11.32 21.55 2.33
N PRO A 3 10.70 20.80 3.25
CA PRO A 3 11.11 20.86 4.63
C PRO A 3 12.57 20.44 4.73
N THR A 4 13.39 21.25 5.39
CA THR A 4 14.77 20.93 5.66
C THR A 4 14.81 19.72 6.59
N TYR A 5 15.42 18.62 6.13
CA TYR A 5 15.62 17.45 6.97
C TYR A 5 16.67 17.74 8.03
N TYR A 6 16.25 17.74 9.28
CA TYR A 6 17.16 17.76 10.41
C TYR A 6 17.37 16.31 10.87
N THR A 7 18.60 15.85 10.82
CA THR A 7 18.97 14.57 11.44
C THR A 7 18.97 14.74 12.95
N ILE A 8 17.92 14.25 13.61
CA ILE A 8 17.84 14.25 15.07
C ILE A 8 18.29 12.88 15.56
N TRP A 9 19.33 12.86 16.40
CA TRP A 9 19.72 11.65 17.10
C TRP A 9 18.61 11.27 18.10
N ASN A 10 17.97 10.13 17.86
CA ASN A 10 16.96 9.58 18.77
C ASN A 10 17.55 8.39 19.53
N PRO A 11 17.93 8.56 20.83
CA PRO A 11 18.51 7.50 21.63
C PRO A 11 17.59 6.30 21.82
N ASP A 12 16.29 6.53 21.91
CA ASP A 12 15.28 5.49 22.10
C ASP A 12 15.13 4.59 20.84
N ALA A 13 15.13 5.20 19.66
CA ALA A 13 15.17 4.47 18.41
C ALA A 13 16.45 3.63 18.28
N PHE A 14 17.62 4.21 18.58
CA PHE A 14 18.89 3.51 18.55
C PHE A 14 18.90 2.34 19.55
N PHE A 15 18.41 2.54 20.76
CA PHE A 15 18.33 1.48 21.77
C PHE A 15 17.45 0.32 21.29
N LYS A 16 16.25 0.61 20.78
CA LYS A 16 15.31 -0.40 20.31
C LYS A 16 15.79 -1.16 19.07
N THR A 17 16.48 -0.48 18.15
CA THR A 17 16.87 -1.08 16.86
C THR A 17 18.25 -1.74 16.89
N THR A 18 19.13 -1.35 17.80
CA THR A 18 20.52 -1.85 17.86
C THR A 18 20.78 -2.63 19.14
N VAL A 19 20.53 -2.01 20.30
CA VAL A 19 20.93 -2.61 21.59
C VAL A 19 20.04 -3.81 21.93
N VAL A 20 18.72 -3.69 21.76
CA VAL A 20 17.78 -4.79 22.06
C VAL A 20 18.05 -6.04 21.21
N PRO A 21 18.20 -5.98 19.88
CA PRO A 21 18.55 -7.14 19.07
C PRO A 21 19.90 -7.78 19.45
N VAL A 22 20.91 -6.97 19.74
CA VAL A 22 22.23 -7.49 20.17
C VAL A 22 22.14 -8.23 21.50
N ILE A 23 21.46 -7.66 22.49
CA ILE A 23 21.24 -8.32 23.80
C ILE A 23 20.44 -9.61 23.60
N LEU A 24 19.38 -9.58 22.82
CA LEU A 24 18.54 -10.77 22.54
C LEU A 24 19.38 -11.87 21.88
N MET A 25 20.21 -11.53 20.90
CA MET A 25 21.13 -12.46 20.25
C MET A 25 22.14 -13.07 21.21
N LEU A 26 22.72 -12.26 22.10
CA LEU A 26 23.65 -12.73 23.14
C LEU A 26 22.95 -13.68 24.12
N VAL A 27 21.77 -13.32 24.60
CA VAL A 27 20.99 -14.15 25.55
C VAL A 27 20.63 -15.50 24.92
N VAL A 28 20.14 -15.49 23.68
CA VAL A 28 19.78 -16.75 22.96
C VAL A 28 21.03 -17.62 22.76
N ASN A 29 22.15 -17.03 22.32
CA ASN A 29 23.40 -17.77 22.14
C ASN A 29 23.91 -18.34 23.47
N LEU A 30 23.86 -17.57 24.56
CA LEU A 30 24.26 -18.03 25.89
C LEU A 30 23.41 -19.21 26.35
N ILE A 31 22.08 -19.14 26.17
CA ILE A 31 21.18 -20.26 26.53
C ILE A 31 21.52 -21.51 25.72
N VAL A 32 21.81 -21.36 24.44
CA VAL A 32 22.18 -22.49 23.57
C VAL A 32 23.50 -23.10 24.01
N ILE A 33 24.52 -22.29 24.28
CA ILE A 33 25.85 -22.75 24.76
C ILE A 33 25.71 -23.47 26.09
N VAL A 34 25.01 -22.90 27.08
CA VAL A 34 24.79 -23.54 28.37
C VAL A 34 24.07 -24.90 28.22
N ARG A 35 23.05 -24.97 27.34
CA ARG A 35 22.38 -26.26 27.05
C ARG A 35 23.32 -27.27 26.38
N MET A 36 24.19 -26.82 25.47
CA MET A 36 25.16 -27.68 24.84
C MET A 36 26.22 -28.21 25.85
N MET A 37 26.67 -27.38 26.77
CA MET A 37 27.63 -27.78 27.81
C MET A 37 27.07 -28.77 28.84
N GLN A 38 25.75 -28.91 28.96
CA GLN A 38 25.10 -29.91 29.80
C GLN A 38 25.16 -31.33 29.24
N HIS A 39 25.60 -31.50 27.99
CA HIS A 39 25.82 -32.82 27.40
C HIS A 39 27.18 -33.37 27.78
N THR A 40 27.21 -34.68 28.08
CA THR A 40 28.48 -35.35 28.45
C THR A 40 29.43 -35.40 27.24
N PRO A 41 30.78 -35.33 27.46
CA PRO A 41 31.77 -35.42 26.37
C PRO A 41 31.60 -36.65 25.50
N LEU A 42 31.16 -37.80 26.09
CA LEU A 42 30.90 -39.04 25.40
C LEU A 42 29.71 -38.96 24.41
N GLN A 43 28.68 -38.19 24.77
CA GLN A 43 27.52 -37.95 23.87
C GLN A 43 27.90 -37.04 22.70
N PHE A 44 28.86 -36.12 22.93
CA PHE A 44 29.39 -35.25 21.89
C PHE A 44 30.23 -36.02 20.86
N LEU A 45 31.11 -36.94 21.33
CA LEU A 45 31.94 -37.77 20.46
C LEU A 45 31.12 -38.78 19.64
N ARG A 46 30.04 -39.30 20.19
CA ARG A 46 29.16 -40.24 19.49
C ARG A 46 28.11 -39.60 18.58
N HIS A 47 28.09 -38.30 18.44
CA HIS A 47 27.02 -37.56 17.74
C HIS A 47 25.58 -37.89 18.21
N ASP A 48 25.44 -38.53 19.38
CA ASP A 48 24.17 -38.90 20.00
C ASP A 48 23.54 -37.74 20.79
N LEU A 49 23.56 -36.55 20.21
CA LEU A 49 23.06 -35.31 20.85
C LEU A 49 21.53 -35.24 20.98
N LYS A 50 20.83 -36.15 20.35
CA LYS A 50 19.38 -36.29 20.49
C LYS A 50 19.01 -37.78 20.71
N LYS A 51 18.38 -38.10 21.84
CA LYS A 51 17.60 -39.31 21.97
C LYS A 51 16.59 -39.34 20.83
N THR A 52 16.79 -40.25 19.88
CA THR A 52 15.82 -40.47 18.79
C THR A 52 14.55 -41.01 19.45
N LYS A 53 13.61 -40.12 19.76
CA LYS A 53 12.26 -40.60 20.06
C LYS A 53 11.80 -41.33 18.82
N ASN A 54 11.52 -42.63 18.94
CA ASN A 54 10.91 -43.45 17.91
C ASN A 54 9.64 -42.75 17.43
N LYS A 55 9.77 -41.96 16.38
CA LYS A 55 8.61 -41.34 15.75
C LYS A 55 7.86 -42.46 15.06
N LYS A 56 6.58 -42.68 15.46
CA LYS A 56 5.70 -43.66 14.80
C LYS A 56 5.80 -43.48 13.29
N ALA A 57 5.99 -44.58 12.57
CA ALA A 57 6.05 -44.57 11.12
C ALA A 57 4.76 -43.95 10.55
N MET A 58 4.88 -42.82 9.87
CA MET A 58 3.74 -42.17 9.24
C MET A 58 3.30 -43.00 8.03
N ARG A 59 2.03 -43.40 7.97
CA ARG A 59 1.43 -44.00 6.79
C ARG A 59 1.32 -42.94 5.69
N LEU A 60 2.12 -43.08 4.66
CA LEU A 60 2.11 -42.22 3.48
C LEU A 60 1.21 -42.81 2.39
N PRO A 61 0.57 -41.99 1.54
CA PRO A 61 -0.21 -42.44 0.40
C PRO A 61 0.61 -43.36 -0.53
N GLY A 62 -0.06 -44.16 -1.35
CA GLY A 62 0.53 -45.16 -2.25
C GLY A 62 1.31 -44.56 -3.45
N TRP A 63 2.02 -43.47 -3.25
CA TRP A 63 2.85 -42.80 -4.26
C TRP A 63 4.13 -43.58 -4.56
N SER A 64 4.84 -43.18 -5.64
CA SER A 64 6.11 -43.80 -6.03
C SER A 64 7.11 -43.78 -4.85
N PHE A 65 8.06 -44.73 -4.86
CA PHE A 65 9.09 -44.87 -3.82
C PHE A 65 9.80 -43.49 -3.56
N PHE A 66 10.21 -42.82 -4.62
CA PHE A 66 10.91 -41.55 -4.54
C PHE A 66 10.01 -40.43 -3.91
N GLY A 67 8.73 -40.38 -4.25
CA GLY A 67 7.79 -39.42 -3.65
C GLY A 67 7.61 -39.62 -2.15
N ARG A 68 7.45 -40.89 -1.73
CA ARG A 68 7.34 -41.26 -0.31
C ARG A 68 8.63 -40.97 0.46
N PHE A 69 9.79 -41.20 -0.15
CA PHE A 69 11.09 -40.92 0.46
C PHE A 69 11.30 -39.42 0.68
N ARG A 70 11.01 -38.61 -0.33
CA ARG A 70 11.08 -37.12 -0.22
C ARG A 70 10.16 -36.57 0.86
N LEU A 71 8.90 -37.04 0.88
CA LEU A 71 7.96 -36.61 1.92
C LEU A 71 8.43 -37.01 3.31
N ARG A 72 8.99 -38.19 3.48
CA ARG A 72 9.53 -38.67 4.76
C ARG A 72 10.66 -37.74 5.25
N ILE A 73 11.61 -37.38 4.38
CA ILE A 73 12.71 -36.47 4.71
C ILE A 73 12.15 -35.09 5.08
N MET A 74 11.18 -34.56 4.31
CA MET A 74 10.56 -33.29 4.58
C MET A 74 9.86 -33.30 5.95
N PHE A 75 9.07 -34.30 6.26
CA PHE A 75 8.38 -34.42 7.54
C PHE A 75 9.31 -34.71 8.73
N GLN A 76 10.45 -35.34 8.52
CA GLN A 76 11.47 -35.49 9.57
C GLN A 76 12.14 -34.16 9.92
N ASN A 77 12.18 -33.22 8.97
CA ASN A 77 12.83 -31.91 9.08
C ASN A 77 11.87 -30.72 9.01
N VAL A 78 10.57 -30.94 9.32
CA VAL A 78 9.51 -29.90 9.20
C VAL A 78 9.92 -28.57 9.82
N THR A 79 10.51 -28.57 11.01
CA THR A 79 10.91 -27.33 11.70
C THR A 79 11.88 -26.49 10.87
N ASN A 80 12.85 -27.13 10.20
CA ASN A 80 13.82 -26.40 9.38
C ASN A 80 13.19 -25.85 8.10
N TYR A 81 12.31 -26.65 7.45
CA TYR A 81 11.56 -26.20 6.29
C TYR A 81 10.59 -25.07 6.64
N LEU A 82 9.98 -25.11 7.83
CA LEU A 82 9.10 -24.06 8.31
C LEU A 82 9.86 -22.75 8.56
N ILE A 83 11.01 -22.81 9.21
CA ILE A 83 11.86 -21.64 9.43
C ILE A 83 12.27 -21.02 8.10
N LEU A 84 12.67 -21.85 7.14
CA LEU A 84 12.99 -21.39 5.82
C LEU A 84 11.80 -20.75 5.12
N PHE A 85 10.64 -21.44 5.12
CA PHE A 85 9.43 -20.92 4.49
C PHE A 85 9.08 -19.52 5.05
N VAL A 86 9.12 -19.37 6.37
CA VAL A 86 8.89 -18.06 7.02
C VAL A 86 9.94 -17.04 6.59
N GLY A 87 11.23 -17.44 6.52
CA GLY A 87 12.30 -16.55 6.07
C GLY A 87 12.12 -16.10 4.62
N ILE A 88 11.87 -17.02 3.71
CA ILE A 88 11.62 -16.70 2.29
C ILE A 88 10.35 -15.86 2.13
N PHE A 89 9.27 -16.23 2.82
CA PHE A 89 8.03 -15.46 2.80
C PHE A 89 8.26 -14.01 3.22
N PHE A 90 9.01 -13.80 4.32
CA PHE A 90 9.33 -12.46 4.79
C PHE A 90 10.16 -11.66 3.77
N ILE A 91 11.17 -12.31 3.15
CA ILE A 91 11.99 -11.68 2.09
C ILE A 91 11.12 -11.33 0.87
N MET A 92 10.19 -12.22 0.48
CA MET A 92 9.27 -11.95 -0.63
C MET A 92 8.35 -10.77 -0.34
N VAL A 93 7.82 -10.64 0.89
CA VAL A 93 7.01 -9.49 1.29
C VAL A 93 7.84 -8.20 1.25
N MET A 94 9.07 -8.23 1.76
CA MET A 94 9.98 -7.10 1.69
C MET A 94 10.31 -6.70 0.25
N LEU A 95 10.58 -7.65 -0.62
CA LEU A 95 10.85 -7.41 -2.04
C LEU A 95 9.61 -6.86 -2.76
N ALA A 96 8.43 -7.40 -2.47
CA ALA A 96 7.18 -6.90 -3.03
C ALA A 96 6.92 -5.44 -2.64
N MET A 97 7.22 -5.03 -1.41
CA MET A 97 7.16 -3.63 -1.00
C MET A 97 8.21 -2.76 -1.71
N ALA A 98 9.43 -3.26 -1.85
CA ALA A 98 10.52 -2.53 -2.49
C ALA A 98 10.29 -2.26 -3.97
N VAL A 99 9.60 -3.16 -4.68
CA VAL A 99 9.22 -3.00 -6.09
C VAL A 99 7.88 -2.28 -6.22
N GLY A 100 6.89 -2.69 -5.44
CA GLY A 100 5.52 -2.20 -5.59
C GLY A 100 5.32 -0.74 -5.19
N MET A 101 6.15 -0.20 -4.29
CA MET A 101 6.00 1.19 -3.87
C MET A 101 6.34 2.20 -4.98
N PRO A 102 7.50 2.11 -5.67
CA PRO A 102 7.77 2.95 -6.83
C PRO A 102 6.73 2.82 -7.93
N ASP A 103 6.36 1.58 -8.29
CA ASP A 103 5.33 1.32 -9.31
C ASP A 103 3.97 1.95 -8.94
N THR A 104 3.62 1.92 -7.66
CA THR A 104 2.39 2.56 -7.16
C THR A 104 2.45 4.08 -7.28
N LEU A 105 3.60 4.69 -6.97
CA LEU A 105 3.79 6.14 -7.12
C LEU A 105 3.75 6.56 -8.59
N ASP A 106 4.36 5.80 -9.48
CA ASP A 106 4.32 6.06 -10.93
C ASP A 106 2.91 5.88 -11.50
N TYR A 107 2.19 4.85 -11.06
CA TYR A 107 0.77 4.67 -11.40
C TYR A 107 -0.08 5.84 -10.91
N TYR A 108 0.13 6.31 -9.68
CA TYR A 108 -0.55 7.48 -9.13
C TYR A 108 -0.27 8.73 -9.99
N LYS A 109 0.99 8.99 -10.34
CA LYS A 109 1.38 10.15 -11.19
C LYS A 109 0.80 10.07 -12.61
N SER A 110 0.72 8.88 -13.19
CA SER A 110 0.18 8.69 -14.53
C SER A 110 -1.34 8.74 -14.62
N ASN A 111 -2.04 8.54 -13.51
CA ASN A 111 -3.51 8.49 -13.46
C ASN A 111 -4.14 9.71 -12.76
N THR A 112 -3.52 10.89 -12.91
CA THR A 112 -4.03 12.14 -12.32
C THR A 112 -5.31 12.66 -12.95
N ASP A 113 -5.68 12.21 -14.16
CA ASP A 113 -6.90 12.61 -14.87
C ASP A 113 -8.19 12.32 -14.06
N GLY A 114 -8.15 11.34 -13.16
CA GLY A 114 -9.26 11.06 -12.25
C GLY A 114 -9.27 11.85 -10.94
N MET A 115 -8.22 12.61 -10.67
CA MET A 115 -8.06 13.41 -9.44
C MET A 115 -8.37 14.89 -9.65
N MET A 116 -8.25 15.36 -10.87
CA MET A 116 -8.59 16.71 -11.28
C MET A 116 -9.64 16.72 -12.38
N PHE A 117 -10.48 17.75 -12.40
CA PHE A 117 -11.50 17.91 -13.43
C PHE A 117 -10.98 18.75 -14.60
N ALA A 118 -10.07 19.69 -14.33
CA ALA A 118 -9.43 20.58 -15.29
C ALA A 118 -7.95 20.73 -14.96
N LYS A 119 -7.14 21.23 -15.91
CA LYS A 119 -5.69 21.43 -15.69
C LYS A 119 -5.40 22.46 -14.60
N TYR A 120 -6.29 23.42 -14.42
CA TYR A 120 -6.22 24.47 -13.40
C TYR A 120 -7.55 24.53 -12.66
N GLN A 121 -7.49 24.54 -11.34
CA GLN A 121 -8.63 24.78 -10.47
C GLN A 121 -8.29 26.01 -9.61
N TYR A 122 -8.93 27.12 -9.92
CA TYR A 122 -8.75 28.38 -9.20
C TYR A 122 -9.79 28.45 -8.09
N VAL A 123 -9.35 28.50 -6.86
CA VAL A 123 -10.20 28.75 -5.69
C VAL A 123 -10.07 30.23 -5.34
N LEU A 124 -11.15 30.97 -5.33
CA LEU A 124 -11.18 32.38 -5.02
C LEU A 124 -11.31 32.60 -3.51
N LYS A 125 -10.80 33.75 -3.03
CA LYS A 125 -11.04 34.19 -1.65
C LYS A 125 -12.47 34.63 -1.44
N SER A 126 -13.04 35.30 -2.45
CA SER A 126 -14.42 35.75 -2.53
C SER A 126 -14.87 35.71 -3.99
N TYR A 127 -16.16 35.69 -4.23
CA TYR A 127 -16.72 35.83 -5.58
C TYR A 127 -16.79 37.32 -6.03
N GLU A 128 -16.51 38.28 -5.14
CA GLU A 128 -16.43 39.74 -5.37
C GLU A 128 -15.01 40.19 -5.01
N ASP A 129 -14.54 41.22 -5.75
CA ASP A 129 -13.29 41.93 -5.48
C ASP A 129 -13.46 42.96 -4.34
N ASP A 130 -12.39 43.67 -4.00
CA ASP A 130 -12.40 44.71 -2.95
C ASP A 130 -13.36 45.89 -3.24
N ASP A 131 -13.72 46.07 -4.50
CA ASP A 131 -14.68 47.08 -4.96
C ASP A 131 -16.14 46.54 -5.00
N ASN A 132 -16.42 45.37 -4.47
CA ASN A 132 -17.68 44.62 -4.55
C ASN A 132 -18.15 44.31 -5.99
N LYS A 133 -17.23 44.23 -6.94
CA LYS A 133 -17.52 43.77 -8.29
C LYS A 133 -17.30 42.29 -8.40
N ARG A 134 -18.21 41.62 -9.11
CA ARG A 134 -18.08 40.20 -9.35
C ARG A 134 -16.81 39.88 -10.16
N ILE A 135 -16.04 38.93 -9.68
CA ILE A 135 -14.87 38.43 -10.39
C ILE A 135 -15.35 37.69 -11.62
N THR A 136 -14.86 38.08 -12.78
CA THR A 136 -15.18 37.48 -14.09
C THR A 136 -13.87 37.26 -14.84
N THR A 137 -13.88 36.37 -15.81
CA THR A 137 -12.75 36.10 -16.70
C THR A 137 -13.22 36.08 -18.14
N GLU A 138 -12.38 36.56 -19.05
CA GLU A 138 -12.61 36.47 -20.50
C GLU A 138 -12.23 35.10 -21.08
N ASN A 139 -11.65 34.24 -20.23
CA ASN A 139 -11.25 32.92 -20.63
C ASN A 139 -12.50 32.04 -20.90
N LYS A 140 -12.66 31.63 -22.16
CA LYS A 140 -13.82 30.83 -22.62
C LYS A 140 -13.87 29.41 -22.06
N ASP A 141 -12.73 28.88 -21.63
CA ASP A 141 -12.64 27.54 -21.05
C ASP A 141 -12.98 27.54 -19.55
N ALA A 142 -13.11 28.74 -18.94
CA ALA A 142 -13.35 28.86 -17.52
C ALA A 142 -14.82 28.57 -17.17
N GLU A 143 -15.04 27.58 -16.32
CA GLU A 143 -16.35 27.23 -15.78
C GLU A 143 -16.41 27.49 -14.28
N LYS A 144 -17.50 28.12 -13.83
CA LYS A 144 -17.72 28.39 -12.40
C LYS A 144 -18.02 27.11 -11.65
N PHE A 145 -17.46 26.97 -10.46
CA PHE A 145 -17.77 25.87 -9.56
C PHE A 145 -17.77 26.34 -8.10
N ASN A 146 -18.36 25.54 -7.25
CA ASN A 146 -18.24 25.67 -5.79
C ASN A 146 -17.59 24.41 -5.23
N MET A 147 -16.82 24.59 -4.16
CA MET A 147 -16.21 23.47 -3.45
C MET A 147 -16.16 23.77 -1.95
N THR A 148 -16.52 22.77 -1.14
CA THR A 148 -16.26 22.77 0.30
C THR A 148 -15.80 21.37 0.72
N SER A 149 -15.15 21.30 1.87
CA SER A 149 -14.74 20.01 2.47
C SER A 149 -15.61 19.73 3.68
N LEU A 150 -16.25 18.56 3.69
CA LEU A 150 -16.99 18.01 4.82
C LEU A 150 -16.26 16.80 5.35
N VAL A 151 -16.59 16.37 6.55
CA VAL A 151 -15.95 15.24 7.22
C VAL A 151 -16.93 14.07 7.32
N LYS A 152 -16.49 12.91 6.86
CA LYS A 152 -17.15 11.65 7.15
C LYS A 152 -16.53 11.04 8.39
N LYS A 153 -17.25 11.08 9.51
CA LYS A 153 -16.82 10.46 10.76
C LYS A 153 -16.82 8.94 10.63
N SER A 154 -15.78 8.31 11.13
CA SER A 154 -15.60 6.87 11.17
C SER A 154 -14.93 6.47 12.49
N ASP A 155 -15.16 5.23 12.94
CA ASP A 155 -14.55 4.69 14.17
C ASP A 155 -13.01 4.62 14.11
N ALA A 156 -12.43 4.58 12.91
CA ALA A 156 -10.98 4.46 12.71
C ALA A 156 -10.33 5.83 12.46
N ILE A 157 -10.75 6.54 11.43
CA ILE A 157 -10.17 7.83 11.00
C ILE A 157 -11.28 8.65 10.36
N ASP A 158 -11.37 9.92 10.76
CA ASP A 158 -12.24 10.90 10.12
C ASP A 158 -11.64 11.31 8.78
N GLU A 159 -12.45 11.30 7.71
CA GLU A 159 -11.98 11.59 6.35
C GLU A 159 -12.68 12.81 5.76
N GLU A 160 -11.88 13.61 5.08
CA GLU A 160 -12.38 14.76 4.35
C GLU A 160 -12.98 14.34 3.00
N ILE A 161 -14.19 14.76 2.75
CA ILE A 161 -14.96 14.51 1.54
C ILE A 161 -15.18 15.86 0.84
N SER A 162 -14.71 15.98 -0.39
CA SER A 162 -14.92 17.19 -1.19
C SER A 162 -16.33 17.22 -1.74
N VAL A 163 -17.05 18.31 -1.51
CA VAL A 163 -18.40 18.53 -2.04
C VAL A 163 -18.34 19.61 -3.12
N TYR A 164 -18.73 19.23 -4.33
CA TYR A 164 -18.66 20.09 -5.50
C TYR A 164 -20.06 20.54 -5.95
N GLY A 165 -20.23 21.85 -6.18
CA GLY A 165 -21.32 22.44 -6.89
C GLY A 165 -20.91 22.73 -8.34
N ILE A 166 -21.49 22.02 -9.30
CA ILE A 166 -21.07 22.01 -10.71
C ILE A 166 -22.23 22.49 -11.60
N ALA A 167 -21.91 23.21 -12.68
CA ALA A 167 -22.88 23.60 -13.69
C ALA A 167 -23.38 22.36 -14.47
N ASP A 168 -24.64 22.38 -14.91
CA ASP A 168 -25.27 21.24 -15.60
C ASP A 168 -24.66 20.95 -16.96
N ASP A 169 -24.13 21.95 -17.62
CA ASP A 169 -23.49 21.90 -18.93
C ASP A 169 -21.97 21.84 -18.87
N SER A 170 -21.42 21.50 -17.71
CA SER A 170 -19.96 21.44 -17.51
C SER A 170 -19.28 20.52 -18.53
N ASN A 171 -18.22 21.02 -19.15
CA ASN A 171 -17.32 20.26 -20.00
C ASN A 171 -16.39 19.35 -19.20
N TYR A 172 -16.12 19.71 -17.95
CA TYR A 172 -15.16 19.05 -17.06
C TYR A 172 -15.80 17.91 -16.27
N VAL A 173 -16.97 18.14 -15.69
CA VAL A 173 -17.68 17.14 -14.88
C VAL A 173 -18.98 16.74 -15.58
N LYS A 174 -18.92 15.69 -16.38
CA LYS A 174 -20.05 15.23 -17.23
C LYS A 174 -21.02 14.34 -16.45
N ILE A 175 -21.83 14.95 -15.59
CA ILE A 175 -22.95 14.29 -14.91
C ILE A 175 -24.25 14.87 -15.48
N LYS A 176 -25.05 14.00 -16.12
CA LYS A 176 -26.30 14.43 -16.75
C LYS A 176 -27.37 14.71 -15.70
N LYS A 177 -28.11 15.83 -15.89
CA LYS A 177 -29.31 16.18 -15.10
C LYS A 177 -29.07 16.44 -13.61
N LEU A 178 -27.95 17.06 -13.25
CA LEU A 178 -27.70 17.48 -11.87
C LEU A 178 -28.77 18.44 -11.35
N SER A 179 -29.25 19.38 -12.16
CA SER A 179 -30.31 20.35 -11.79
C SER A 179 -31.67 19.71 -11.58
N SER A 180 -31.92 18.53 -12.16
CA SER A 180 -33.19 17.82 -11.96
C SER A 180 -33.27 17.07 -10.61
N LEU A 181 -32.19 17.00 -9.87
CA LEU A 181 -32.13 16.38 -8.55
C LEU A 181 -32.74 17.32 -7.48
N LYS A 182 -33.31 16.72 -6.45
CA LYS A 182 -33.76 17.45 -5.26
C LYS A 182 -32.57 18.02 -4.51
N LYS A 183 -32.83 19.06 -3.67
CA LYS A 183 -31.84 19.78 -2.90
C LYS A 183 -30.75 18.90 -2.25
N ASN A 184 -31.15 17.76 -1.69
CA ASN A 184 -30.26 16.85 -0.94
C ASN A 184 -29.92 15.56 -1.71
N GLU A 185 -30.28 15.45 -2.96
CA GLU A 185 -29.91 14.32 -3.82
C GLU A 185 -28.59 14.65 -4.53
N VAL A 186 -27.65 13.72 -4.49
CA VAL A 186 -26.28 13.93 -4.96
C VAL A 186 -25.74 12.73 -5.74
N TYR A 187 -24.79 12.98 -6.60
CA TYR A 187 -23.90 11.93 -7.10
C TYR A 187 -22.69 11.83 -6.18
N ILE A 188 -22.17 10.62 -6.00
CA ILE A 188 -20.93 10.39 -5.27
C ILE A 188 -19.89 9.75 -6.20
N SER A 189 -18.59 9.96 -5.92
CA SER A 189 -17.55 9.27 -6.68
C SER A 189 -17.61 7.76 -6.42
N ALA A 190 -17.21 6.95 -7.42
CA ALA A 190 -17.12 5.51 -7.28
C ALA A 190 -16.17 5.13 -6.13
N SER A 191 -15.04 5.82 -5.98
CA SER A 191 -14.08 5.61 -4.89
C SER A 191 -14.71 5.82 -3.52
N PHE A 192 -15.60 6.82 -3.36
CA PHE A 192 -16.33 7.05 -2.12
C PHE A 192 -17.36 5.95 -1.86
N ALA A 193 -18.08 5.55 -2.92
CA ALA A 193 -19.05 4.46 -2.85
C ALA A 193 -18.40 3.14 -2.46
N ASP A 194 -17.30 2.77 -3.11
CA ASP A 194 -16.58 1.52 -2.86
C ASP A 194 -16.00 1.47 -1.44
N LYS A 195 -15.42 2.59 -0.99
CA LYS A 195 -14.79 2.67 0.34
C LYS A 195 -15.78 2.47 1.49
N TYR A 196 -16.99 3.02 1.36
CA TYR A 196 -18.00 3.00 2.41
C TYR A 196 -19.17 2.05 2.13
N GLY A 197 -19.11 1.29 1.02
CA GLY A 197 -20.15 0.36 0.64
C GLY A 197 -21.48 1.03 0.32
N LEU A 198 -21.45 2.24 -0.31
CA LEU A 198 -22.63 3.04 -0.60
C LEU A 198 -23.17 2.71 -2.01
N ALA A 199 -24.48 2.65 -2.16
CA ALA A 199 -25.17 2.45 -3.41
C ALA A 199 -26.19 3.57 -3.69
N ALA A 200 -26.67 3.64 -4.92
CA ALA A 200 -27.76 4.55 -5.27
C ALA A 200 -29.01 4.24 -4.42
N GLY A 201 -29.55 5.26 -3.79
CA GLY A 201 -30.68 5.18 -2.84
C GLY A 201 -30.27 5.32 -1.38
N ASP A 202 -29.02 5.08 -1.04
CA ASP A 202 -28.51 5.23 0.34
C ASP A 202 -28.43 6.68 0.78
N THR A 203 -28.34 6.87 2.10
CA THR A 203 -28.16 8.19 2.70
C THR A 203 -26.81 8.26 3.41
N VAL A 204 -26.03 9.29 3.10
CA VAL A 204 -24.75 9.58 3.74
C VAL A 204 -24.85 10.84 4.57
N SER A 205 -24.31 10.82 5.80
CA SER A 205 -24.18 11.99 6.67
C SER A 205 -22.74 12.48 6.64
N LEU A 206 -22.56 13.76 6.40
CA LEU A 206 -21.27 14.46 6.40
C LEU A 206 -21.37 15.67 7.35
N ASP A 207 -20.32 15.89 8.13
CA ASP A 207 -20.28 16.92 9.15
C ASP A 207 -19.32 18.05 8.77
N GLU A 208 -19.57 19.25 9.20
CA GLU A 208 -18.57 20.32 9.12
C GLU A 208 -17.41 20.07 10.10
N LYS A 209 -16.20 20.40 9.66
CA LYS A 209 -14.98 20.12 10.43
C LYS A 209 -14.90 20.91 11.75
N TYR A 210 -15.38 22.14 11.74
CA TYR A 210 -15.22 23.08 12.85
C TYR A 210 -16.55 23.53 13.47
N GLU A 211 -17.68 23.14 12.88
CA GLU A 211 -19.01 23.49 13.33
C GLU A 211 -19.83 22.23 13.64
N ASN A 212 -20.79 22.33 14.56
CA ASN A 212 -21.70 21.23 14.87
C ASN A 212 -22.86 21.17 13.86
N LYS A 213 -22.54 21.25 12.55
CA LYS A 213 -23.53 21.17 11.48
C LYS A 213 -23.33 19.90 10.69
N SER A 214 -24.42 19.18 10.45
CA SER A 214 -24.42 17.91 9.77
C SER A 214 -25.37 17.95 8.57
N TYR A 215 -24.92 17.43 7.44
CA TYR A 215 -25.67 17.37 6.20
C TYR A 215 -25.99 15.91 5.85
N LYS A 216 -27.24 15.67 5.48
CA LYS A 216 -27.68 14.36 5.01
C LYS A 216 -27.96 14.40 3.52
N PHE A 217 -27.22 13.62 2.76
CA PHE A 217 -27.35 13.53 1.32
C PHE A 217 -27.85 12.14 0.92
N LYS A 218 -28.80 12.12 -0.01
CA LYS A 218 -29.28 10.88 -0.62
C LYS A 218 -28.52 10.63 -1.92
N VAL A 219 -27.94 9.46 -2.07
CA VAL A 219 -27.16 9.08 -3.24
C VAL A 219 -28.12 8.82 -4.42
N ALA A 220 -28.07 9.66 -5.45
CA ALA A 220 -28.84 9.50 -6.67
C ALA A 220 -28.13 8.60 -7.70
N GLY A 221 -26.79 8.55 -7.66
CA GLY A 221 -25.98 7.74 -8.56
C GLY A 221 -24.49 7.87 -8.32
N LEU A 222 -23.70 7.16 -9.12
CA LEU A 222 -22.25 7.10 -9.00
C LEU A 222 -21.57 7.80 -10.18
N TYR A 223 -20.48 8.52 -9.90
CA TYR A 223 -19.61 9.15 -10.89
C TYR A 223 -18.26 8.42 -10.93
N HIS A 224 -18.00 7.72 -12.04
CA HIS A 224 -16.85 6.82 -12.17
C HIS A 224 -15.55 7.49 -12.63
N LYS A 225 -15.59 8.77 -13.03
CA LYS A 225 -14.40 9.46 -13.54
C LYS A 225 -13.57 10.18 -12.46
N SER A 226 -14.03 10.20 -11.20
CA SER A 226 -13.30 10.80 -10.09
C SER A 226 -12.72 9.71 -9.20
N GLN A 227 -11.42 9.82 -8.92
CA GLN A 227 -10.70 8.96 -7.97
C GLN A 227 -10.69 9.53 -6.55
N SER A 228 -11.02 10.81 -6.38
CA SER A 228 -11.14 11.44 -5.07
C SER A 228 -12.43 11.03 -4.35
N LEU A 229 -12.45 11.14 -3.03
CA LEU A 229 -13.68 11.01 -2.25
C LEU A 229 -14.51 12.28 -2.41
N ALA A 230 -15.53 12.22 -3.25
CA ALA A 230 -16.25 13.41 -3.67
C ALA A 230 -17.76 13.21 -3.77
N VAL A 231 -18.46 14.31 -3.53
CA VAL A 231 -19.91 14.46 -3.70
C VAL A 231 -20.16 15.56 -4.73
N PHE A 232 -21.10 15.33 -5.64
CA PHE A 232 -21.43 16.25 -6.73
C PHE A 232 -22.91 16.61 -6.69
N MET A 233 -23.21 17.88 -6.79
CA MET A 233 -24.55 18.43 -6.93
C MET A 233 -24.56 19.59 -7.92
N SER A 234 -25.72 20.05 -8.36
CA SER A 234 -25.79 21.24 -9.18
C SER A 234 -25.34 22.45 -8.38
N ILE A 235 -24.76 23.46 -9.05
CA ILE A 235 -24.32 24.70 -8.41
C ILE A 235 -25.45 25.41 -7.67
N ASP A 236 -26.69 25.33 -8.20
CA ASP A 236 -27.89 25.90 -7.58
C ASP A 236 -28.29 25.16 -6.29
N ASN A 237 -28.24 23.82 -6.32
CA ASN A 237 -28.53 23.01 -5.13
C ASN A 237 -27.45 23.21 -4.06
N TYR A 238 -26.20 23.33 -4.48
CA TYR A 238 -25.08 23.65 -3.60
C TYR A 238 -25.32 24.99 -2.87
N GLY A 239 -25.66 26.06 -3.60
CA GLY A 239 -25.99 27.36 -3.01
C GLY A 239 -27.15 27.26 -2.00
N LYS A 240 -28.21 26.49 -2.30
CA LYS A 240 -29.33 26.28 -1.36
C LYS A 240 -28.96 25.45 -0.13
N VAL A 241 -28.05 24.47 -0.25
CA VAL A 241 -27.60 23.61 0.86
C VAL A 241 -26.72 24.41 1.81
N PHE A 242 -25.75 25.15 1.27
CA PHE A 242 -24.76 25.91 2.02
C PHE A 242 -25.14 27.36 2.26
N GLU A 243 -26.38 27.74 1.92
CA GLU A 243 -26.96 29.07 2.19
C GLU A 243 -26.17 30.24 1.57
N LEU A 244 -25.62 30.01 0.35
CA LEU A 244 -24.88 30.99 -0.39
C LEU A 244 -25.81 32.07 -0.97
N LYS A 245 -25.26 33.24 -1.24
CA LYS A 245 -25.99 34.32 -1.96
C LYS A 245 -26.25 33.91 -3.40
N GLU A 246 -27.22 34.57 -4.01
CA GLU A 246 -27.58 34.29 -5.40
C GLU A 246 -26.39 34.52 -6.34
N ASN A 247 -26.08 33.52 -7.16
CA ASN A 247 -24.94 33.50 -8.08
C ASN A 247 -23.55 33.58 -7.41
N GLU A 248 -23.43 33.24 -6.15
CA GLU A 248 -22.14 33.08 -5.47
C GLU A 248 -21.43 31.82 -5.95
N PHE A 249 -20.16 31.93 -6.24
CA PHE A 249 -19.33 30.80 -6.68
C PHE A 249 -17.95 30.86 -6.01
N GLY A 250 -17.32 29.70 -5.84
CA GLY A 250 -16.06 29.57 -5.12
C GLY A 250 -14.81 29.58 -6.02
N GLY A 251 -14.97 29.47 -7.34
CA GLY A 251 -13.81 29.40 -8.21
C GLY A 251 -14.10 29.09 -9.67
N PHE A 252 -13.02 28.83 -10.41
CA PHE A 252 -13.05 28.48 -11.82
C PHE A 252 -12.28 27.20 -12.10
N LEU A 253 -12.87 26.33 -12.92
CA LEU A 253 -12.19 25.23 -13.59
C LEU A 253 -11.75 25.68 -14.99
N SER A 254 -10.51 25.41 -15.39
CA SER A 254 -10.02 25.79 -16.72
C SER A 254 -8.91 24.87 -17.21
N ASP A 255 -8.87 24.57 -18.50
CA ASP A 255 -7.75 23.87 -19.13
C ASP A 255 -6.65 24.82 -19.62
N SER A 256 -6.93 26.11 -19.66
CA SER A 256 -5.97 27.17 -19.98
C SER A 256 -5.72 28.07 -18.76
N LYS A 257 -4.51 28.60 -18.68
CA LYS A 257 -4.16 29.50 -17.57
C LYS A 257 -4.98 30.77 -17.64
N ILE A 258 -5.64 31.13 -16.53
CA ILE A 258 -6.35 32.42 -16.37
C ILE A 258 -5.33 33.46 -15.94
N THR A 259 -5.27 34.62 -16.64
CA THR A 259 -4.31 35.69 -16.41
C THR A 259 -4.96 37.04 -16.17
N ASP A 260 -6.28 37.12 -16.29
CA ASP A 260 -7.08 38.32 -16.19
C ASP A 260 -7.77 38.47 -14.81
N ILE A 261 -7.49 37.56 -13.88
CA ILE A 261 -7.91 37.67 -12.48
C ILE A 261 -6.70 38.10 -11.64
N ASP A 262 -6.88 39.07 -10.79
CA ASP A 262 -5.83 39.51 -9.86
C ASP A 262 -5.45 38.40 -8.91
N GLU A 263 -4.14 38.18 -8.74
CA GLU A 263 -3.62 37.14 -7.84
C GLU A 263 -4.07 37.33 -6.39
N ASP A 264 -4.33 38.61 -5.99
CA ASP A 264 -4.84 38.91 -4.65
C ASP A 264 -6.26 38.38 -4.40
N ASN A 265 -7.04 38.13 -5.44
CA ASN A 265 -8.38 37.54 -5.35
C ASN A 265 -8.36 36.00 -5.34
N ILE A 266 -7.23 35.39 -5.68
CA ILE A 266 -7.09 33.94 -5.73
C ILE A 266 -6.57 33.45 -4.37
N ALA A 267 -7.33 32.55 -3.72
CA ALA A 267 -6.90 31.90 -2.50
C ALA A 267 -5.84 30.84 -2.80
N THR A 268 -6.07 30.02 -3.82
CA THR A 268 -5.12 29.00 -4.29
C THR A 268 -5.44 28.58 -5.73
N THR A 269 -4.39 28.19 -6.44
CA THR A 269 -4.51 27.54 -7.74
C THR A 269 -4.00 26.11 -7.58
N ILE A 270 -4.86 25.13 -7.82
CA ILE A 270 -4.51 23.71 -7.77
C ILE A 270 -4.20 23.25 -9.18
N THR A 271 -3.03 22.66 -9.36
CA THR A 271 -2.56 22.09 -10.64
C THR A 271 -2.22 20.61 -10.49
N ILE A 272 -2.08 19.90 -11.60
CA ILE A 272 -1.61 18.49 -11.59
C ILE A 272 -0.27 18.39 -10.85
N HIS A 273 0.61 19.36 -11.03
CA HIS A 273 1.91 19.38 -10.33
C HIS A 273 1.76 19.46 -8.81
N ASP A 274 0.77 20.17 -8.30
CA ASP A 274 0.53 20.25 -6.86
C ASP A 274 0.02 18.93 -6.29
N ILE A 275 -0.79 18.21 -7.05
CA ILE A 275 -1.30 16.89 -6.67
C ILE A 275 -0.19 15.84 -6.70
N THR A 276 0.64 15.84 -7.74
CA THR A 276 1.73 14.86 -7.88
C THR A 276 2.94 15.19 -7.02
N LYS A 277 3.05 16.43 -6.52
CA LYS A 277 4.22 16.92 -5.77
C LYS A 277 4.61 16.03 -4.59
N MET A 278 3.64 15.50 -3.86
CA MET A 278 3.91 14.59 -2.75
C MET A 278 4.49 13.26 -3.25
N ALA A 279 3.94 12.71 -4.33
CA ALA A 279 4.44 11.49 -4.95
C ALA A 279 5.85 11.70 -5.51
N ASP A 280 6.12 12.84 -6.16
CA ASP A 280 7.44 13.20 -6.67
C ASP A 280 8.46 13.36 -5.53
N GLN A 281 8.06 13.94 -4.41
CA GLN A 281 8.90 14.06 -3.22
C GLN A 281 9.24 12.71 -2.60
N LEU A 282 8.25 11.83 -2.50
CA LEU A 282 8.44 10.46 -2.01
C LEU A 282 9.36 9.66 -2.94
N ASP A 283 9.12 9.73 -4.23
CA ASP A 283 9.95 9.07 -5.25
C ASP A 283 11.40 9.57 -5.20
N HIS A 284 11.61 10.88 -5.17
CA HIS A 284 12.95 11.48 -5.05
C HIS A 284 13.65 11.11 -3.74
N SER A 285 12.91 11.05 -2.63
CA SER A 285 13.47 10.75 -1.30
C SER A 285 13.74 9.27 -1.11
N MET A 286 12.90 8.39 -1.64
CA MET A 286 12.91 6.97 -1.36
C MET A 286 13.38 6.10 -2.53
N GLY A 287 13.29 6.59 -3.79
CA GLY A 287 13.56 5.79 -4.97
C GLY A 287 14.96 5.15 -4.97
N SER A 288 15.99 5.92 -4.64
CA SER A 288 17.36 5.40 -4.52
C SER A 288 17.49 4.37 -3.40
N TYR A 289 16.86 4.61 -2.26
CA TYR A 289 16.89 3.66 -1.13
C TYR A 289 16.16 2.38 -1.47
N MET A 290 15.04 2.44 -2.21
CA MET A 290 14.29 1.26 -2.63
C MET A 290 15.13 0.37 -3.56
N THR A 291 15.92 0.95 -4.46
CA THR A 291 16.85 0.19 -5.31
C THR A 291 17.90 -0.55 -4.49
N TYR A 292 18.55 0.11 -3.53
CA TYR A 292 19.50 -0.54 -2.63
C TYR A 292 18.82 -1.63 -1.80
N PHE A 293 17.61 -1.39 -1.34
CA PHE A 293 16.83 -2.35 -0.58
C PHE A 293 16.45 -3.59 -1.40
N GLN A 294 16.12 -3.44 -2.69
CA GLN A 294 15.90 -4.56 -3.61
C GLN A 294 17.15 -5.44 -3.73
N VAL A 295 18.32 -4.84 -3.96
CA VAL A 295 19.58 -5.57 -4.05
C VAL A 295 19.86 -6.32 -2.75
N LEU A 296 19.66 -5.69 -1.60
CA LEU A 296 19.82 -6.32 -0.29
C LEU A 296 18.88 -7.52 -0.12
N CYS A 297 17.61 -7.39 -0.49
CA CYS A 297 16.64 -8.49 -0.42
C CYS A 297 17.06 -9.68 -1.30
N ILE A 298 17.56 -9.43 -2.51
CA ILE A 298 18.05 -10.48 -3.41
C ILE A 298 19.26 -11.20 -2.80
N LEU A 299 20.21 -10.47 -2.21
CA LEU A 299 21.37 -11.05 -1.53
C LEU A 299 20.94 -11.90 -0.31
N LEU A 300 20.01 -11.39 0.50
CA LEU A 300 19.46 -12.15 1.63
C LEU A 300 18.75 -13.42 1.17
N ALA A 301 17.99 -13.37 0.08
CA ALA A 301 17.34 -14.53 -0.50
C ALA A 301 18.38 -15.59 -0.94
N ALA A 302 19.44 -15.17 -1.61
CA ALA A 302 20.53 -16.08 -2.03
C ALA A 302 21.23 -16.73 -0.82
N VAL A 303 21.53 -15.94 0.22
CA VAL A 303 22.12 -16.47 1.47
C VAL A 303 21.18 -17.46 2.15
N MET A 304 19.89 -17.17 2.23
CA MET A 304 18.90 -18.08 2.83
C MET A 304 18.80 -19.39 2.07
N ILE A 305 18.78 -19.36 0.74
CA ILE A 305 18.77 -20.56 -0.10
C ILE A 305 20.05 -21.37 0.11
N TYR A 306 21.21 -20.71 0.16
CA TYR A 306 22.49 -21.36 0.43
C TYR A 306 22.49 -22.06 1.79
N LEU A 307 22.10 -21.33 2.85
CA LEU A 307 22.07 -21.87 4.24
C LEU A 307 21.11 -23.08 4.33
N LEU A 308 19.95 -23.03 3.66
CA LEU A 308 19.06 -24.16 3.62
C LEU A 308 19.70 -25.37 2.94
N THR A 309 20.25 -25.16 1.75
CA THR A 309 20.88 -26.22 0.98
C THR A 309 21.98 -26.88 1.80
N LYS A 310 22.84 -26.09 2.43
CA LYS A 310 23.89 -26.55 3.34
C LYS A 310 23.29 -27.37 4.50
N LEU A 311 22.28 -26.88 5.15
CA LEU A 311 21.64 -27.54 6.30
C LEU A 311 20.95 -28.85 5.91
N ILE A 312 20.35 -28.94 4.71
CA ILE A 312 19.79 -30.20 4.18
C ILE A 312 20.90 -31.22 3.94
N ILE A 313 21.99 -30.79 3.34
CA ILE A 313 23.14 -31.67 3.04
C ILE A 313 23.76 -32.22 4.35
N GLU A 314 24.11 -31.34 5.27
CA GLU A 314 24.71 -31.71 6.58
C GLU A 314 23.80 -32.66 7.36
N LYS A 315 22.49 -32.46 7.36
CA LYS A 315 21.56 -33.30 8.11
C LYS A 315 21.35 -34.68 7.48
N ASN A 316 21.59 -34.81 6.19
CA ASN A 316 21.42 -36.05 5.44
C ASN A 316 22.77 -36.65 5.02
N GLU A 317 23.90 -36.21 5.55
CA GLU A 317 25.25 -36.62 5.16
C GLU A 317 25.44 -38.15 5.17
N ASN A 318 25.01 -38.81 6.25
CA ASN A 318 25.10 -40.25 6.38
C ASN A 318 24.24 -40.97 5.32
N ALA A 319 23.03 -40.49 5.06
CA ALA A 319 22.14 -41.09 4.07
C ALA A 319 22.64 -40.80 2.64
N ILE A 320 23.20 -39.65 2.37
CA ILE A 320 23.84 -39.28 1.09
C ILE A 320 25.05 -40.14 0.85
N SER A 321 25.92 -40.32 1.86
CA SER A 321 27.12 -41.19 1.79
C SER A 321 26.74 -42.65 1.51
N MET A 322 25.71 -43.17 2.17
CA MET A 322 25.21 -44.51 1.95
C MET A 322 24.64 -44.70 0.53
N THR A 323 23.91 -43.71 0.02
CA THR A 323 23.37 -43.75 -1.34
C THR A 323 24.50 -43.71 -2.38
N LYS A 324 25.59 -42.99 -2.10
CA LYS A 324 26.77 -42.93 -2.95
C LYS A 324 27.52 -44.28 -2.98
N ILE A 325 27.62 -44.96 -1.84
CA ILE A 325 28.21 -46.32 -1.75
C ILE A 325 27.37 -47.31 -2.54
N LEU A 326 26.06 -47.14 -2.62
CA LEU A 326 25.15 -48.00 -3.41
C LEU A 326 25.23 -47.71 -4.93
N GLY A 327 26.12 -46.83 -5.39
CA GLY A 327 26.42 -46.58 -6.80
C GLY A 327 25.58 -45.50 -7.50
N TYR A 328 24.83 -44.71 -6.74
CA TYR A 328 24.07 -43.56 -7.32
C TYR A 328 25.01 -42.42 -7.71
N GLU A 329 24.75 -41.80 -8.88
CA GLU A 329 25.50 -40.65 -9.35
C GLU A 329 25.16 -39.36 -8.58
N ASN A 330 26.10 -38.39 -8.57
CA ASN A 330 25.90 -37.13 -7.88
C ASN A 330 24.66 -36.38 -8.34
N LYS A 331 24.28 -36.49 -9.63
CA LYS A 331 23.04 -35.86 -10.18
C LYS A 331 21.77 -36.51 -9.64
N GLU A 332 21.78 -37.81 -9.47
CA GLU A 332 20.65 -38.60 -8.92
C GLU A 332 20.49 -38.28 -7.43
N ILE A 333 21.59 -38.18 -6.70
CA ILE A 333 21.61 -37.79 -5.28
C ILE A 333 21.10 -36.34 -5.13
N ALA A 334 21.57 -35.41 -5.96
CA ALA A 334 21.07 -34.03 -5.95
C ALA A 334 19.57 -33.97 -6.27
N SER A 335 19.10 -34.77 -7.22
CA SER A 335 17.68 -34.88 -7.56
C SER A 335 16.84 -35.41 -6.40
N LEU A 336 17.35 -36.35 -5.62
CA LEU A 336 16.67 -36.94 -4.47
C LEU A 336 16.49 -35.95 -3.31
N TYR A 337 17.49 -35.12 -3.06
CA TYR A 337 17.55 -34.27 -1.86
C TYR A 337 17.27 -32.75 -2.12
N LEU A 338 17.58 -32.27 -3.33
CA LEU A 338 17.55 -30.83 -3.63
C LEU A 338 16.53 -30.48 -4.72
N LEU A 339 16.26 -31.30 -5.71
CA LEU A 339 15.41 -30.98 -6.85
C LEU A 339 14.04 -31.66 -6.76
N CYS A 340 13.01 -30.87 -6.66
CA CYS A 340 11.62 -31.31 -6.88
C CYS A 340 11.30 -31.38 -8.38
N ASN A 341 12.05 -32.12 -9.17
CA ASN A 341 11.79 -32.22 -10.60
C ASN A 341 10.97 -33.48 -10.91
N PRO A 342 9.71 -33.38 -11.37
CA PRO A 342 8.86 -34.53 -11.67
C PRO A 342 9.22 -35.25 -13.00
N THR A 343 10.19 -34.76 -13.77
CA THR A 343 10.41 -35.14 -15.17
C THR A 343 11.49 -36.19 -15.42
N LEU A 344 12.07 -36.83 -14.39
CA LEU A 344 13.05 -37.91 -14.57
C LEU A 344 12.41 -39.30 -14.32
N HIS A 345 11.29 -39.56 -15.01
CA HIS A 345 10.81 -40.93 -15.23
C HIS A 345 10.32 -41.04 -16.68
N LYS A 346 11.25 -41.38 -17.57
CA LYS A 346 11.04 -42.24 -18.74
C LYS A 346 12.08 -43.33 -18.75
#